data_e9b2d7391647ac16c638d5c9a9d3edab
#
_entry.id   e9b2d7391647ac16c638d5c9a9d3edab
#
_cell.length_a   1.000
_cell.length_b   1.000
_cell.length_c   1.000
_cell.angle_alpha   90.00
_cell.angle_beta   90.00
_cell.angle_gamma   90.00
#
_symmetry.space_group_name_H-M   'P 1'
#
loop_
_entity.id
_entity.type
_entity.pdbx_description
1 polymer ?
#
loop_
_entity_poly.entity_id
_entity_poly.type
_entity_poly.pdbx_seq_one_letter_code
_entity_poly.pdbx_strand_id
1 'polypeptide(L)'
;MARLWRFDTTIDTDVLAPGFYMKKPLEELARHCLEAVRPEFAASVRPGDVMLANANMGVGSSREQAAEVLKYLGIAAIIAPSFAGIFYRNAINLGLPVLVIDAALMGLPELVDGADVDFDFHTATLSLEGRGANIPLNPLPDFLKRLILDGGLVPHLEKRFQREESGQ
;
A
#
# COMPACT_ATOMS: atom_id res chain seq x y z
N MET A 1 -2.89 16.21 -7.02
CA MET A 1 -3.26 15.77 -5.66
C MET A 1 -3.59 14.29 -5.72
N ALA A 2 -3.23 13.54 -4.68
CA ALA A 2 -3.55 12.13 -4.55
C ALA A 2 -4.99 11.96 -4.06
N ARG A 3 -5.60 10.85 -4.46
CA ARG A 3 -6.95 10.47 -4.05
C ARG A 3 -6.88 9.39 -2.97
N LEU A 4 -7.77 9.47 -1.99
CA LEU A 4 -7.99 8.42 -1.00
C LEU A 4 -9.01 7.41 -1.53
N TRP A 5 -8.58 6.16 -1.64
CA TRP A 5 -9.45 5.02 -1.93
C TRP A 5 -9.81 4.31 -0.62
N ARG A 6 -11.03 4.49 -0.15
CA ARG A 6 -11.48 3.89 1.10
C ARG A 6 -12.27 2.61 0.87
N PHE A 7 -11.90 1.56 1.60
CA PHE A 7 -12.57 0.27 1.60
C PHE A 7 -13.00 -0.10 3.02
N ASP A 8 -14.30 -0.22 3.23
CA ASP A 8 -14.89 -0.53 4.55
C ASP A 8 -15.09 -2.04 4.77
N THR A 9 -14.75 -2.86 3.78
CA THR A 9 -14.77 -4.32 3.87
C THR A 9 -13.35 -4.86 4.02
N THR A 10 -13.23 -6.08 4.54
CA THR A 10 -11.93 -6.79 4.57
C THR A 10 -11.46 -7.07 3.14
N ILE A 11 -10.24 -6.66 2.85
CA ILE A 11 -9.59 -6.89 1.55
C ILE A 11 -8.64 -8.07 1.67
N ASP A 12 -8.97 -9.16 1.01
CA ASP A 12 -8.14 -10.37 0.95
C ASP A 12 -7.26 -10.43 -0.30
N THR A 13 -6.34 -11.39 -0.33
CA THR A 13 -5.43 -11.57 -1.47
C THR A 13 -6.14 -12.00 -2.75
N ASP A 14 -7.30 -12.64 -2.67
CA ASP A 14 -8.07 -13.06 -3.85
C ASP A 14 -8.71 -11.88 -4.57
N VAL A 15 -9.22 -10.88 -3.84
CA VAL A 15 -9.78 -9.68 -4.48
C VAL A 15 -8.70 -8.76 -5.04
N LEU A 16 -7.49 -8.78 -4.46
CA LEU A 16 -6.34 -8.03 -4.96
C LEU A 16 -5.75 -8.66 -6.23
N ALA A 17 -5.53 -9.96 -6.20
CA ALA A 17 -4.97 -10.73 -7.30
C ALA A 17 -5.81 -11.98 -7.55
N PRO A 18 -6.92 -11.88 -8.31
CA PRO A 18 -7.85 -12.98 -8.50
C PRO A 18 -7.18 -14.22 -9.07
N GLY A 19 -7.45 -15.39 -8.48
CA GLY A 19 -6.80 -16.66 -8.80
C GLY A 19 -6.87 -17.05 -10.27
N PHE A 20 -7.97 -16.70 -10.93
CA PHE A 20 -8.15 -16.95 -12.36
C PHE A 20 -7.06 -16.30 -13.24
N TYR A 21 -6.54 -15.12 -12.82
CA TYR A 21 -5.56 -14.35 -13.59
C TYR A 21 -4.12 -14.48 -13.08
N MET A 22 -3.87 -15.32 -12.10
CA MET A 22 -2.55 -15.44 -11.45
C MET A 22 -1.42 -15.88 -12.38
N LYS A 23 -1.73 -16.60 -13.44
CA LYS A 23 -0.75 -17.04 -14.45
C LYS A 23 -0.54 -16.03 -15.58
N LYS A 24 -1.28 -14.94 -15.56
CA LYS A 24 -1.18 -13.88 -16.55
C LYS A 24 -0.04 -12.92 -16.22
N PRO A 25 0.48 -12.16 -17.20
CA PRO A 25 1.43 -11.07 -16.91
C PRO A 25 0.87 -10.10 -15.89
N LEU A 26 1.76 -9.47 -15.10
CA LEU A 26 1.38 -8.54 -14.02
C LEU A 26 0.47 -7.42 -14.51
N GLU A 27 0.74 -6.87 -15.70
CA GLU A 27 -0.08 -5.83 -16.32
C GLU A 27 -1.54 -6.29 -16.50
N GLU A 28 -1.74 -7.51 -16.98
CA GLU A 28 -3.08 -8.06 -17.17
C GLU A 28 -3.76 -8.36 -15.83
N LEU A 29 -3.02 -8.98 -14.89
CA LEU A 29 -3.52 -9.24 -13.55
C LEU A 29 -3.96 -7.95 -12.84
N ALA A 30 -3.18 -6.87 -12.96
CA ALA A 30 -3.48 -5.59 -12.35
C ALA A 30 -4.80 -4.97 -12.82
N ARG A 31 -5.21 -5.23 -14.06
CA ARG A 31 -6.51 -4.77 -14.59
C ARG A 31 -7.71 -5.38 -13.85
N HIS A 32 -7.52 -6.51 -13.20
CA HIS A 32 -8.53 -7.22 -12.43
C HIS A 32 -8.43 -6.99 -10.91
N CYS A 33 -7.49 -6.14 -10.48
CA CYS A 33 -7.32 -5.80 -9.08
C CYS A 33 -8.59 -5.17 -8.53
N LEU A 34 -9.14 -5.77 -7.46
CA LEU A 34 -10.33 -5.31 -6.76
C LEU A 34 -11.64 -5.31 -7.61
N GLU A 35 -11.65 -5.95 -8.78
CA GLU A 35 -12.82 -5.92 -9.68
C GLU A 35 -14.10 -6.47 -9.02
N ALA A 36 -13.98 -7.42 -8.10
CA ALA A 36 -15.13 -8.02 -7.41
C ALA A 36 -15.78 -7.07 -6.38
N VAL A 37 -15.03 -6.10 -5.85
CA VAL A 37 -15.50 -5.17 -4.81
C VAL A 37 -15.57 -3.72 -5.31
N ARG A 38 -14.76 -3.39 -6.30
CA ARG A 38 -14.66 -2.03 -6.86
C ARG A 38 -14.25 -2.08 -8.34
N PRO A 39 -15.17 -2.39 -9.25
CA PRO A 39 -14.84 -2.65 -10.67
C PRO A 39 -14.08 -1.51 -11.36
N GLU A 40 -14.32 -0.27 -10.95
CA GLU A 40 -13.68 0.91 -11.53
C GLU A 40 -12.25 1.17 -11.03
N PHE A 41 -11.82 0.49 -9.95
CA PHE A 41 -10.56 0.80 -9.25
C PHE A 41 -9.36 0.76 -10.20
N ALA A 42 -9.11 -0.38 -10.81
CA ALA A 42 -7.91 -0.58 -11.66
C ALA A 42 -7.82 0.41 -12.83
N ALA A 43 -8.97 0.82 -13.38
CA ALA A 43 -9.03 1.77 -14.49
C ALA A 43 -8.95 3.24 -14.04
N SER A 44 -9.25 3.54 -12.79
CA SER A 44 -9.40 4.91 -12.29
C SER A 44 -8.31 5.35 -11.31
N VAL A 45 -7.61 4.38 -10.69
CA VAL A 45 -6.50 4.65 -9.78
C VAL A 45 -5.34 5.31 -10.51
N ARG A 46 -4.68 6.26 -9.85
CA ARG A 46 -3.56 7.02 -10.41
C ARG A 46 -2.31 6.84 -9.55
N PRO A 47 -1.12 6.92 -10.16
CA PRO A 47 0.11 6.96 -9.40
C PRO A 47 0.09 8.06 -8.34
N GLY A 48 0.43 7.70 -7.11
CA GLY A 48 0.39 8.60 -5.95
C GLY A 48 -0.86 8.45 -5.08
N ASP A 49 -1.92 7.81 -5.57
CA ASP A 49 -3.12 7.55 -4.78
C ASP A 49 -2.83 6.71 -3.54
N VAL A 50 -3.64 6.91 -2.50
CA VAL A 50 -3.50 6.23 -1.21
C VAL A 50 -4.70 5.31 -0.97
N MET A 51 -4.43 4.11 -0.47
CA MET A 51 -5.46 3.15 -0.11
C MET A 51 -5.67 3.12 1.40
N LEU A 52 -6.88 3.34 1.85
CA LEU A 52 -7.31 3.15 3.25
C LEU A 52 -8.21 1.92 3.31
N ALA A 53 -7.72 0.87 3.93
CA ALA A 53 -8.41 -0.40 4.03
C ALA A 53 -8.88 -0.69 5.46
N ASN A 54 -9.79 -1.64 5.60
CA ASN A 54 -10.23 -2.13 6.90
C ASN A 54 -9.18 -3.06 7.53
N ALA A 55 -9.41 -3.48 8.78
CA ALA A 55 -8.54 -4.39 9.53
C ALA A 55 -8.28 -5.71 8.77
N ASN A 56 -7.16 -6.36 9.08
CA ASN A 56 -6.68 -7.58 8.41
C ASN A 56 -6.46 -7.41 6.89
N MET A 57 -5.99 -6.25 6.49
CA MET A 57 -5.67 -5.99 5.09
C MET A 57 -4.71 -7.04 4.52
N GLY A 58 -5.08 -7.64 3.40
CA GLY A 58 -4.27 -8.63 2.72
C GLY A 58 -4.35 -10.05 3.30
N VAL A 59 -5.34 -10.34 4.14
CA VAL A 59 -5.58 -11.70 4.66
C VAL A 59 -5.80 -12.70 3.51
N GLY A 60 -5.44 -13.95 3.72
CA GLY A 60 -5.60 -15.04 2.74
C GLY A 60 -4.31 -15.77 2.44
N SER A 61 -4.02 -15.98 1.17
CA SER A 61 -2.83 -16.72 0.75
C SER A 61 -1.56 -15.87 0.73
N SER A 62 -0.41 -16.51 0.63
CA SER A 62 0.92 -15.88 0.57
C SER A 62 1.26 -15.23 -0.78
N ARG A 63 0.28 -14.94 -1.61
CA ARG A 63 0.48 -14.36 -2.96
C ARG A 63 1.23 -13.04 -2.91
N GLU A 64 2.44 -13.03 -3.40
CA GLU A 64 3.22 -11.80 -3.57
C GLU A 64 2.54 -10.85 -4.57
N GLN A 65 1.89 -11.40 -5.59
CA GLN A 65 1.16 -10.65 -6.61
C GLN A 65 0.07 -9.73 -6.03
N ALA A 66 -0.50 -10.06 -4.87
CA ALA A 66 -1.47 -9.19 -4.19
C ALA A 66 -0.89 -7.81 -3.85
N ALA A 67 0.38 -7.74 -3.45
CA ALA A 67 1.08 -6.49 -3.22
C ALA A 67 1.66 -5.91 -4.53
N GLU A 68 2.14 -6.77 -5.43
CA GLU A 68 2.70 -6.34 -6.72
C GLU A 68 1.71 -5.55 -7.56
N VAL A 69 0.45 -5.98 -7.64
CA VAL A 69 -0.57 -5.29 -8.45
C VAL A 69 -0.83 -3.87 -7.93
N LEU A 70 -0.84 -3.67 -6.63
CA LEU A 70 -1.04 -2.33 -6.04
C LEU A 70 0.17 -1.42 -6.30
N LYS A 71 1.37 -1.96 -6.19
CA LYS A 71 2.59 -1.23 -6.56
C LYS A 71 2.61 -0.89 -8.05
N TYR A 72 2.27 -1.85 -8.90
CA TYR A 72 2.18 -1.64 -10.35
C TYR A 72 1.19 -0.54 -10.73
N LEU A 73 0.03 -0.50 -10.05
CA LEU A 73 -0.99 0.54 -10.25
C LEU A 73 -0.60 1.91 -9.69
N GLY A 74 0.54 1.99 -8.98
CA GLY A 74 1.10 3.25 -8.50
C GLY A 74 0.58 3.72 -7.15
N ILE A 75 -0.02 2.84 -6.35
CA ILE A 75 -0.43 3.16 -4.98
C ILE A 75 0.80 3.61 -4.18
N ALA A 76 0.71 4.80 -3.59
CA ALA A 76 1.81 5.38 -2.82
C ALA A 76 1.93 4.80 -1.40
N ALA A 77 0.81 4.43 -0.80
CA ALA A 77 0.76 3.82 0.52
C ALA A 77 -0.55 3.07 0.73
N ILE A 78 -0.49 2.01 1.53
CA ILE A 78 -1.67 1.32 2.06
C ILE A 78 -1.73 1.60 3.56
N ILE A 79 -2.87 2.08 4.01
CA ILE A 79 -3.14 2.42 5.41
C ILE A 79 -4.27 1.52 5.90
N ALA A 80 -4.09 0.88 7.04
CA ALA A 80 -5.11 0.03 7.66
C ALA A 80 -4.90 -0.08 9.16
N PRO A 81 -5.94 -0.42 9.95
CA PRO A 81 -5.78 -0.69 11.39
C PRO A 81 -4.88 -1.89 11.68
N SER A 82 -4.86 -2.88 10.79
CA SER A 82 -3.98 -4.06 10.87
C SER A 82 -3.79 -4.71 9.50
N PHE A 83 -2.72 -5.49 9.39
CA PHE A 83 -2.35 -6.22 8.17
C PHE A 83 -2.14 -7.69 8.47
N ALA A 84 -2.46 -8.56 7.52
CA ALA A 84 -1.97 -9.93 7.53
C ALA A 84 -0.45 -9.95 7.40
N GLY A 85 0.25 -10.73 8.24
CA GLY A 85 1.71 -10.67 8.37
C GLY A 85 2.46 -10.95 7.07
N ILE A 86 1.99 -11.92 6.27
CA ILE A 86 2.62 -12.27 4.99
C ILE A 86 2.44 -11.13 3.97
N PHE A 87 1.24 -10.58 3.85
CA PHE A 87 0.99 -9.43 2.98
C PHE A 87 1.85 -8.22 3.38
N TYR A 88 1.93 -7.92 4.66
CA TYR A 88 2.77 -6.84 5.19
C TYR A 88 4.23 -7.00 4.76
N ARG A 89 4.80 -8.20 4.95
CA ARG A 89 6.18 -8.50 4.52
C ARG A 89 6.37 -8.39 3.01
N ASN A 90 5.45 -8.95 2.23
CA ASN A 90 5.52 -8.87 0.77
C ASN A 90 5.50 -7.42 0.29
N ALA A 91 4.62 -6.58 0.83
CA ALA A 91 4.54 -5.17 0.48
C ALA A 91 5.85 -4.42 0.81
N ILE A 92 6.38 -4.58 2.02
CA ILE A 92 7.65 -3.98 2.43
C ILE A 92 8.80 -4.42 1.52
N ASN A 93 8.89 -5.72 1.23
CA ASN A 93 9.93 -6.28 0.36
C ASN A 93 9.85 -5.75 -1.07
N LEU A 94 8.68 -5.34 -1.52
CA LEU A 94 8.48 -4.70 -2.83
C LEU A 94 8.68 -3.17 -2.80
N GLY A 95 8.94 -2.60 -1.64
CA GLY A 95 9.08 -1.15 -1.49
C GLY A 95 7.75 -0.40 -1.47
N LEU A 96 6.64 -1.08 -1.19
CA LEU A 96 5.32 -0.47 -1.06
C LEU A 96 5.08 -0.10 0.41
N PRO A 97 4.90 1.19 0.75
CA PRO A 97 4.61 1.61 2.12
C PRO A 97 3.31 1.03 2.65
N VAL A 98 3.36 0.40 3.81
CA VAL A 98 2.21 -0.09 4.58
C VAL A 98 2.29 0.47 5.99
N LEU A 99 1.29 1.25 6.39
CA LEU A 99 1.27 1.96 7.67
C LEU A 99 0.01 1.65 8.46
N VAL A 100 0.18 1.49 9.76
CA VAL A 100 -0.94 1.25 10.67
C VAL A 100 -1.54 2.58 11.11
N ILE A 101 -2.87 2.66 11.04
CA ILE A 101 -3.66 3.74 11.62
C ILE A 101 -4.33 3.25 12.91
N ASP A 102 -4.46 4.11 13.92
CA ASP A 102 -5.28 3.80 15.09
C ASP A 102 -6.72 3.55 14.64
N ALA A 103 -7.27 2.40 15.05
CA ALA A 103 -8.64 2.01 14.69
C ALA A 103 -9.70 3.06 15.10
N ALA A 104 -9.45 3.80 16.20
CA ALA A 104 -10.32 4.88 16.64
C ALA A 104 -10.42 6.03 15.62
N LEU A 105 -9.39 6.24 14.79
CA LEU A 105 -9.38 7.28 13.77
C LEU A 105 -10.16 6.90 12.49
N MET A 106 -10.46 5.62 12.30
CA MET A 106 -11.21 5.15 11.12
C MET A 106 -12.61 5.75 11.01
N GLY A 107 -13.19 6.18 12.12
CA GLY A 107 -14.51 6.82 12.20
C GLY A 107 -14.51 8.32 11.93
N LEU A 108 -13.36 8.94 11.65
CA LEU A 108 -13.30 10.37 11.38
C LEU A 108 -14.08 10.73 10.13
N PRO A 109 -14.96 11.76 10.20
CA PRO A 109 -15.81 12.14 9.07
C PRO A 109 -15.02 12.70 7.87
N GLU A 110 -13.77 13.09 8.09
CA GLU A 110 -12.88 13.58 7.04
C GLU A 110 -12.30 12.45 6.16
N LEU A 111 -12.17 11.24 6.70
CA LEU A 111 -11.64 10.07 5.98
C LEU A 111 -12.69 9.47 5.04
N VAL A 112 -13.13 10.23 4.07
CA VAL A 112 -14.13 9.76 3.09
C VAL A 112 -13.47 9.27 1.81
N ASP A 113 -14.13 8.33 1.15
CA ASP A 113 -13.71 7.86 -0.16
C ASP A 113 -13.66 9.01 -1.17
N GLY A 114 -12.60 9.06 -1.96
CA GLY A 114 -12.40 10.10 -2.96
C GLY A 114 -11.86 11.43 -2.42
N ALA A 115 -11.56 11.53 -1.12
CA ALA A 115 -10.95 12.74 -0.57
C ALA A 115 -9.58 13.00 -1.22
N ASP A 116 -9.27 14.29 -1.42
CA ASP A 116 -7.93 14.72 -1.80
C ASP A 116 -7.01 14.66 -0.59
N VAL A 117 -5.88 13.99 -0.75
CA VAL A 117 -4.92 13.72 0.34
C VAL A 117 -3.49 14.00 -0.09
N ASP A 118 -2.66 14.29 0.89
CA ASP A 118 -1.22 14.28 0.79
C ASP A 118 -0.63 13.32 1.83
N PHE A 119 0.20 12.41 1.37
CA PHE A 119 0.83 11.39 2.22
C PHE A 119 2.32 11.69 2.39
N ASP A 120 2.73 11.96 3.61
CA ASP A 120 4.14 12.11 3.96
C ASP A 120 4.66 10.85 4.64
N PHE A 121 5.50 10.12 3.90
CA PHE A 121 6.13 8.89 4.39
C PHE A 121 7.14 9.14 5.53
N HIS A 122 7.84 10.28 5.51
CA HIS A 122 8.87 10.58 6.51
C HIS A 122 8.28 10.89 7.88
N THR A 123 7.21 11.67 7.89
CA THR A 123 6.49 12.05 9.11
C THR A 123 5.40 11.05 9.50
N ALA A 124 5.11 10.06 8.65
CA ALA A 124 4.00 9.13 8.79
C ALA A 124 2.67 9.86 9.03
N THR A 125 2.34 10.79 8.13
CA THR A 125 1.14 11.63 8.24
C THR A 125 0.33 11.59 6.95
N LEU A 126 -0.99 11.47 7.08
CA LEU A 126 -1.94 11.66 6.01
C LEU A 126 -2.67 12.99 6.21
N SER A 127 -2.43 13.95 5.35
CA SER A 127 -3.09 15.26 5.37
C SER A 127 -4.29 15.26 4.44
N LEU A 128 -5.41 15.81 4.90
CA LEU A 128 -6.65 15.91 4.14
C LEU A 128 -6.81 17.34 3.61
N GLU A 129 -6.68 17.47 2.31
CA GLU A 129 -6.76 18.77 1.61
C GLU A 129 -8.12 19.44 1.82
N GLY A 130 -8.11 20.74 2.08
CA GLY A 130 -9.32 21.54 2.29
C GLY A 130 -10.09 21.26 3.58
N ARG A 131 -9.63 20.32 4.41
CA ARG A 131 -10.28 19.95 5.68
C ARG A 131 -9.44 20.27 6.91
N GLY A 132 -8.19 20.68 6.71
CA GLY A 132 -7.28 21.06 7.81
C GLY A 132 -6.94 19.92 8.79
N ALA A 133 -7.22 18.68 8.38
CA ALA A 133 -6.99 17.50 9.23
C ALA A 133 -5.68 16.80 8.85
N ASN A 134 -4.86 16.54 9.84
CA ASN A 134 -3.65 15.74 9.73
C ASN A 134 -3.81 14.49 10.58
N ILE A 135 -3.83 13.34 9.91
CA ILE A 135 -4.03 12.04 10.55
C ILE A 135 -2.67 11.42 10.82
N PRO A 136 -2.29 11.23 12.09
CA PRO A 136 -1.04 10.56 12.43
C PRO A 136 -1.16 9.05 12.17
N LEU A 137 -0.12 8.47 11.58
CA LEU A 137 0.04 7.05 11.35
C LEU A 137 1.18 6.53 12.23
N ASN A 138 1.19 5.23 12.50
CA ASN A 138 2.29 4.63 13.22
C ASN A 138 3.55 4.62 12.34
N PRO A 139 4.64 5.30 12.74
CA PRO A 139 5.84 5.33 11.92
C PRO A 139 6.49 3.95 11.83
N LEU A 140 7.04 3.65 10.68
CA LEU A 140 7.84 2.44 10.49
C LEU A 140 9.21 2.58 11.19
N PRO A 141 9.79 1.47 11.69
CA PRO A 141 11.19 1.45 12.11
C PRO A 141 12.14 1.93 11.02
N ASP A 142 13.24 2.57 11.39
CA ASP A 142 14.18 3.18 10.43
C ASP A 142 14.74 2.19 9.40
N PHE A 143 14.99 0.94 9.81
CA PHE A 143 15.49 -0.08 8.88
C PHE A 143 14.46 -0.47 7.82
N LEU A 144 13.16 -0.48 8.13
CA LEU A 144 12.09 -0.71 7.16
C LEU A 144 11.88 0.52 6.26
N LYS A 145 11.98 1.73 6.80
CA LYS A 145 11.96 2.96 6.00
C LYS A 145 13.05 2.96 4.95
N ARG A 146 14.29 2.61 5.33
CA ARG A 146 15.42 2.53 4.38
C ARG A 146 15.17 1.49 3.29
N LEU A 147 14.64 0.33 3.64
CA LEU A 147 14.33 -0.72 2.70
C LEU A 147 13.29 -0.27 1.67
N ILE A 148 12.23 0.40 2.09
CA ILE A 148 11.20 0.96 1.21
C ILE A 148 11.78 2.06 0.32
N LEU A 149 12.56 3.00 0.90
CA LEU A 149 13.18 4.09 0.15
C LEU A 149 14.18 3.62 -0.90
N ASP A 150 14.84 2.49 -0.66
CA ASP A 150 15.71 1.85 -1.64
C ASP A 150 14.96 1.13 -2.77
N GLY A 151 13.64 1.04 -2.68
CA GLY A 151 12.78 0.41 -3.68
C GLY A 151 12.42 -1.05 -3.40
N GLY A 152 12.69 -1.53 -2.19
CA GLY A 152 12.40 -2.89 -1.73
C GLY A 152 13.66 -3.68 -1.36
N LEU A 153 13.46 -4.97 -1.05
CA LEU A 153 14.53 -5.83 -0.53
C LEU A 153 15.66 -6.02 -1.54
N VAL A 154 15.36 -6.36 -2.79
CA VAL A 154 16.38 -6.64 -3.81
C VAL A 154 17.23 -5.40 -4.10
N PRO A 155 16.67 -4.21 -4.44
CA PRO A 155 17.46 -3.00 -4.59
C PRO A 155 18.25 -2.60 -3.35
N HIS A 156 17.70 -2.83 -2.15
CA HIS A 156 18.35 -2.56 -0.88
C HIS A 156 19.62 -3.42 -0.70
N LEU A 157 19.53 -4.71 -0.98
CA LEU A 157 20.67 -5.64 -0.92
C LEU A 157 21.72 -5.31 -1.99
N GLU A 158 21.32 -4.99 -3.20
CA GLU A 158 22.22 -4.57 -4.27
C GLU A 158 23.07 -3.34 -3.86
N LYS A 159 22.43 -2.31 -3.29
CA LYS A 159 23.13 -1.13 -2.77
C LYS A 159 24.07 -1.47 -1.62
N ARG A 160 23.69 -2.39 -0.75
CA ARG A 160 24.53 -2.82 0.36
C ARG A 160 25.80 -3.53 -0.15
N PHE A 161 25.65 -4.48 -1.08
CA PHE A 161 26.79 -5.21 -1.65
C PHE A 161 27.73 -4.27 -2.41
N GLN A 162 27.21 -3.32 -3.18
CA GLN A 162 28.02 -2.32 -3.87
C GLN A 162 28.86 -1.46 -2.90
N ARG A 163 28.31 -1.11 -1.72
CA ARG A 163 29.06 -0.37 -0.69
C ARG A 163 30.15 -1.23 -0.07
N GLU A 164 29.88 -2.48 0.23
CA GLU A 164 30.86 -3.43 0.78
C GLU A 164 32.01 -3.68 -0.19
N GLU A 165 31.76 -3.80 -1.49
CA GLU A 165 32.77 -3.93 -2.54
C GLU A 165 33.61 -2.65 -2.74
N SER A 166 33.00 -1.48 -2.56
CA SER A 166 33.71 -0.18 -2.69
C SER A 166 34.48 0.25 -1.43
N GLY A 167 34.40 -0.52 -0.35
CA GLY A 167 35.14 -0.27 0.89
C GLY A 167 34.64 0.95 1.69
N GLN A 168 33.38 1.33 1.51
CA GLN A 168 32.71 2.41 2.27
C GLN A 168 31.80 1.89 3.38
#